data_cdbf5efa80eeaa9e1ce022bb5a071174
#
_entry.id   cdbf5efa80eeaa9e1ce022bb5a071174
#
_cell.length_a   1.000
_cell.length_b   1.000
_cell.length_c   1.000
_cell.angle_alpha   90.00
_cell.angle_beta   90.00
_cell.angle_gamma   90.00
#
_symmetry.space_group_name_H-M   'P 1'
#
loop_
_entity.id
_entity.type
_entity.pdbx_description
1 polymer ?
#
loop_
_entity_poly.entity_id
_entity_poly.type
_entity_poly.pdbx_seq_one_letter_code
_entity_poly.pdbx_strand_id
1 'polypeptide(L)'
;MESFRTYLNRDEKPLIIFDGGTGTSFQNLNLTADDFGGKELEGCNENLVLSSPKIVEKVHNSFLEAGCHVIETNTFGASSIVLDEYDIADKAYEINKNAAFIACLLYTSPSPRDPH
;
A
#
# COMPACT_ATOMS: atom_id res chain seq x y z
N MET A 1 -17.19 10.50 1.61
CA MET A 1 -16.10 10.89 0.70
C MET A 1 -16.59 10.96 -0.74
N GLU A 2 -16.20 11.99 -1.42
CA GLU A 2 -16.54 12.22 -2.81
C GLU A 2 -15.87 11.17 -3.70
N SER A 3 -16.56 10.67 -4.74
CA SER A 3 -15.94 9.74 -5.66
C SER A 3 -14.86 10.44 -6.49
N PHE A 4 -13.87 9.69 -6.93
CA PHE A 4 -12.80 10.22 -7.78
C PHE A 4 -13.36 10.81 -9.08
N ARG A 5 -14.38 10.17 -9.65
CA ARG A 5 -15.04 10.66 -10.86
C ARG A 5 -15.69 12.03 -10.62
N THR A 6 -16.42 12.20 -9.52
CA THR A 6 -17.04 13.46 -9.14
C THR A 6 -15.99 14.55 -9.00
N TYR A 7 -14.89 14.20 -8.35
CA TYR A 7 -13.76 15.09 -8.12
C TYR A 7 -13.17 15.59 -9.44
N LEU A 8 -13.00 14.68 -10.42
CA LEU A 8 -12.46 15.02 -11.73
C LEU A 8 -13.40 15.88 -12.58
N ASN A 9 -14.69 15.81 -12.31
CA ASN A 9 -15.71 16.52 -13.10
C ASN A 9 -16.09 17.88 -12.55
N ARG A 10 -15.41 18.35 -11.52
CA ARG A 10 -15.65 19.67 -10.97
C ARG A 10 -15.19 20.75 -11.95
N ASP A 11 -15.94 21.87 -11.99
CA ASP A 11 -15.54 23.04 -12.77
C ASP A 11 -14.18 23.57 -12.29
N GLU A 12 -14.00 23.67 -10.98
CA GLU A 12 -12.69 23.89 -10.37
C GLU A 12 -12.05 22.55 -10.14
N LYS A 13 -10.92 22.30 -10.76
CA LYS A 13 -10.20 21.04 -10.58
C LYS A 13 -9.13 21.23 -9.53
N PRO A 14 -9.42 20.84 -8.28
CA PRO A 14 -8.43 20.95 -7.23
C PRO A 14 -7.26 20.01 -7.50
N LEU A 15 -6.13 20.31 -6.90
CA LEU A 15 -4.95 19.48 -6.97
C LEU A 15 -5.25 18.13 -6.31
N ILE A 16 -4.97 17.04 -7.03
CA ILE A 16 -5.09 15.68 -6.49
C ILE A 16 -3.69 15.17 -6.22
N ILE A 17 -3.45 14.79 -4.99
CA ILE A 17 -2.13 14.35 -4.53
C ILE A 17 -2.14 12.85 -4.33
N PHE A 18 -1.26 12.16 -5.04
CA PHE A 18 -1.04 10.73 -4.88
C PHE A 18 0.04 10.50 -3.83
N ASP A 19 0.08 9.30 -3.28
CA ASP A 19 1.20 8.88 -2.44
C ASP A 19 2.45 8.71 -3.32
N GLY A 20 3.56 8.37 -2.69
CA GLY A 20 4.83 8.23 -3.41
C GLY A 20 5.70 7.17 -2.74
N GLY A 21 6.97 7.38 -2.69
CA GLY A 21 8.03 6.55 -2.18
C GLY A 21 7.76 5.50 -1.12
N THR A 22 6.90 4.51 -1.39
CA THR A 22 6.58 3.47 -0.41
C THR A 22 7.81 2.60 -0.10
N GLY A 23 8.62 2.28 -1.10
CA GLY A 23 9.85 1.52 -0.89
C GLY A 23 10.79 2.21 0.09
N THR A 24 10.99 3.52 -0.08
CA THR A 24 11.78 4.33 0.84
C THR A 24 11.16 4.37 2.22
N SER A 25 9.83 4.47 2.29
CA SER A 25 9.12 4.47 3.57
C SER A 25 9.35 3.18 4.33
N PHE A 26 9.32 2.03 3.65
CA PHE A 26 9.62 0.75 4.28
C PHE A 26 11.08 0.68 4.75
N GLN A 27 12.02 1.17 3.93
CA GLN A 27 13.43 1.19 4.30
C GLN A 27 13.67 2.01 5.57
N ASN A 28 12.97 3.11 5.72
CA ASN A 28 13.11 3.99 6.89
C ASN A 28 12.60 3.37 8.18
N LEU A 29 11.83 2.29 8.09
CA LEU A 29 11.32 1.58 9.27
C LEU A 29 12.32 0.56 9.83
N ASN A 30 13.42 0.33 9.14
CA ASN A 30 14.47 -0.62 9.56
C ASN A 30 13.89 -2.02 9.83
N LEU A 31 13.16 -2.54 8.85
CA LEU A 31 12.50 -3.83 8.99
C LEU A 31 13.52 -4.98 9.03
N THR A 32 13.16 -6.02 9.78
CA THR A 32 13.99 -7.22 9.89
C THR A 32 13.54 -8.27 8.88
N ALA A 33 14.36 -9.31 8.70
CA ALA A 33 13.99 -10.44 7.85
C ALA A 33 12.66 -11.06 8.28
N ASP A 34 12.41 -11.16 9.59
CA ASP A 34 11.17 -11.71 10.12
C ASP A 34 9.96 -10.90 9.68
N ASP A 35 10.09 -9.58 9.61
CA ASP A 35 9.02 -8.71 9.14
C ASP A 35 8.61 -9.05 7.71
N PHE A 36 9.57 -9.44 6.88
CA PHE A 36 9.32 -9.81 5.48
C PHE A 36 8.81 -11.25 5.33
N GLY A 37 8.82 -12.04 6.38
CA GLY A 37 8.39 -13.43 6.33
C GLY A 37 9.53 -14.43 6.35
N GLY A 38 10.76 -13.97 6.59
CA GLY A 38 11.93 -14.82 6.71
C GLY A 38 13.11 -14.27 5.90
N LYS A 39 14.27 -14.85 6.14
CA LYS A 39 15.52 -14.40 5.54
C LYS A 39 15.49 -14.44 4.00
N GLU A 40 14.83 -15.43 3.43
CA GLU A 40 14.73 -15.60 1.99
C GLU A 40 13.85 -14.56 1.33
N LEU A 41 12.99 -13.91 2.09
CA LEU A 41 12.05 -12.90 1.62
C LEU A 41 12.46 -11.49 2.01
N GLU A 42 13.59 -11.34 2.65
CA GLU A 42 14.10 -10.03 3.08
C GLU A 42 14.23 -9.10 1.88
N GLY A 43 13.63 -7.93 1.97
CA GLY A 43 13.62 -6.95 0.90
C GLY A 43 12.45 -7.06 -0.06
N CYS A 44 11.66 -8.12 0.02
CA CYS A 44 10.47 -8.27 -0.81
C CYS A 44 9.32 -7.48 -0.22
N ASN A 45 9.23 -6.20 -0.54
CA ASN A 45 8.22 -5.30 0.02
C ASN A 45 6.80 -5.80 -0.24
N GLU A 46 6.55 -6.43 -1.36
CA GLU A 46 5.23 -6.94 -1.74
C GLU A 46 4.74 -8.02 -0.79
N ASN A 47 5.66 -8.83 -0.26
CA ASN A 47 5.27 -9.89 0.68
C ASN A 47 4.83 -9.35 2.04
N LEU A 48 5.11 -8.09 2.34
CA LEU A 48 4.68 -7.47 3.59
C LEU A 48 3.16 -7.51 3.76
N VAL A 49 2.40 -7.54 2.68
CA VAL A 49 0.94 -7.63 2.77
C VAL A 49 0.49 -8.94 3.41
N LEU A 50 1.32 -9.98 3.33
CA LEU A 50 1.04 -11.29 3.95
C LEU A 50 1.73 -11.42 5.31
N SER A 51 3.00 -11.01 5.40
CA SER A 51 3.80 -11.23 6.60
C SER A 51 3.62 -10.17 7.67
N SER A 52 3.37 -8.92 7.27
CA SER A 52 3.29 -7.80 8.20
C SER A 52 2.29 -6.75 7.71
N PRO A 53 1.00 -7.12 7.57
CA PRO A 53 0.01 -6.18 7.02
C PRO A 53 -0.12 -4.88 7.82
N LYS A 54 0.15 -4.90 9.12
CA LYS A 54 0.11 -3.69 9.95
C LYS A 54 1.16 -2.68 9.54
N ILE A 55 2.30 -3.13 9.05
CA ILE A 55 3.35 -2.24 8.55
C ILE A 55 2.88 -1.56 7.27
N VAL A 56 2.21 -2.30 6.39
CA VAL A 56 1.66 -1.74 5.16
C VAL A 56 0.59 -0.69 5.49
N GLU A 57 -0.31 -1.00 6.42
CA GLU A 57 -1.32 -0.04 6.89
C GLU A 57 -0.66 1.24 7.43
N LYS A 58 0.38 1.08 8.21
CA LYS A 58 1.10 2.22 8.80
C LYS A 58 1.66 3.15 7.73
N VAL A 59 2.27 2.59 6.69
CA VAL A 59 2.81 3.40 5.59
C VAL A 59 1.69 4.09 4.81
N HIS A 60 0.65 3.36 4.44
CA HIS A 60 -0.50 3.96 3.77
C HIS A 60 -1.09 5.10 4.60
N ASN A 61 -1.28 4.85 5.89
CA ASN A 61 -1.88 5.82 6.79
C ASN A 61 -1.02 7.07 6.92
N SER A 62 0.30 6.92 6.91
CA SER A 62 1.20 8.07 6.99
C SER A 62 1.03 9.01 5.79
N PHE A 63 0.81 8.45 4.59
CA PHE A 63 0.55 9.27 3.41
C PHE A 63 -0.83 9.94 3.48
N LEU A 64 -1.85 9.22 3.94
CA LEU A 64 -3.18 9.79 4.11
C LEU A 64 -3.19 10.92 5.13
N GLU A 65 -2.50 10.74 6.25
CA GLU A 65 -2.39 11.78 7.28
C GLU A 65 -1.62 13.00 6.80
N ALA A 66 -0.66 12.79 5.90
CA ALA A 66 0.10 13.88 5.31
C ALA A 66 -0.72 14.69 4.28
N GLY A 67 -1.89 14.18 3.89
CA GLY A 67 -2.81 14.90 3.02
C GLY A 67 -2.98 14.36 1.62
N CYS A 68 -2.44 13.18 1.29
CA CYS A 68 -2.65 12.63 -0.04
C CYS A 68 -4.12 12.19 -0.21
N HIS A 69 -4.58 12.23 -1.44
CA HIS A 69 -5.97 11.90 -1.79
C HIS A 69 -6.10 10.48 -2.33
N VAL A 70 -5.03 9.95 -2.90
CA VAL A 70 -5.02 8.64 -3.54
C VAL A 70 -3.81 7.87 -3.05
N ILE A 71 -4.03 6.64 -2.60
CA ILE A 71 -2.94 5.72 -2.28
C ILE A 71 -2.92 4.59 -3.29
N GLU A 72 -1.74 4.11 -3.60
CA GLU A 72 -1.55 2.98 -4.49
C GLU A 72 -1.36 1.72 -3.64
N THR A 73 -1.86 0.60 -4.11
CA THR A 73 -1.67 -0.67 -3.41
C THR A 73 -0.18 -1.05 -3.40
N ASN A 74 0.23 -1.82 -2.40
CA ASN A 74 1.63 -2.26 -2.28
C ASN A 74 1.90 -3.43 -3.23
N THR A 75 1.85 -3.17 -4.54
CA THR A 75 1.93 -4.19 -5.58
C THR A 75 2.88 -3.86 -6.72
N PHE A 76 3.83 -2.97 -6.51
CA PHE A 76 4.73 -2.53 -7.57
C PHE A 76 5.44 -3.71 -8.25
N GLY A 77 5.97 -4.65 -7.48
CA GLY A 77 6.62 -5.84 -8.01
C GLY A 77 5.82 -7.12 -7.76
N ALA A 78 4.49 -7.05 -7.78
CA ALA A 78 3.62 -8.18 -7.43
C ALA A 78 3.19 -9.03 -8.62
N SER A 79 3.90 -8.97 -9.74
CA SER A 79 3.67 -9.89 -10.85
C SER A 79 4.36 -11.23 -10.56
N SER A 80 3.83 -12.31 -11.13
CA SER A 80 4.43 -13.63 -10.94
C SER A 80 5.87 -13.69 -11.43
N ILE A 81 6.18 -12.93 -12.48
CA ILE A 81 7.54 -12.87 -13.05
C ILE A 81 8.52 -12.27 -12.05
N VAL A 82 8.16 -11.14 -11.43
CA VAL A 82 9.03 -10.47 -10.46
C VAL A 82 9.10 -11.27 -9.16
N LEU A 83 7.97 -11.79 -8.69
CA LEU A 83 7.92 -12.58 -7.45
C LEU A 83 8.70 -13.88 -7.56
N ASP A 84 8.93 -14.36 -8.77
CA ASP A 84 9.74 -15.58 -8.97
C ASP A 84 11.18 -15.39 -8.51
N GLU A 85 11.68 -14.16 -8.46
CA GLU A 85 12.99 -13.85 -7.91
C GLU A 85 13.12 -14.27 -6.45
N TYR A 86 11.99 -14.32 -5.73
CA TYR A 86 11.91 -14.75 -4.34
C TYR A 86 11.28 -16.15 -4.20
N ASP A 87 11.07 -16.84 -5.33
CA ASP A 87 10.46 -18.17 -5.37
C ASP A 87 9.04 -18.18 -4.80
N ILE A 88 8.30 -17.10 -5.00
CA ILE A 88 6.90 -16.96 -4.55
C ILE A 88 5.97 -16.51 -5.68
N ALA A 89 6.27 -16.91 -6.90
CA ALA A 89 5.43 -16.58 -8.07
C ALA A 89 3.98 -17.04 -7.90
N ASP A 90 3.77 -18.16 -7.20
CA ASP A 90 2.45 -18.73 -6.94
C ASP A 90 1.60 -17.87 -5.98
N LYS A 91 2.21 -16.92 -5.31
CA LYS A 91 1.52 -16.03 -4.37
C LYS A 91 1.06 -14.72 -4.98
N ALA A 92 1.25 -14.53 -6.29
CA ALA A 92 0.91 -13.27 -6.95
C ALA A 92 -0.56 -12.88 -6.73
N TYR A 93 -1.49 -13.81 -6.92
CA TYR A 93 -2.92 -13.53 -6.73
C TYR A 93 -3.20 -13.11 -5.28
N GLU A 94 -2.70 -13.88 -4.33
CA GLU A 94 -2.92 -13.65 -2.90
C GLU A 94 -2.36 -12.30 -2.46
N ILE A 95 -1.14 -11.98 -2.91
CA ILE A 95 -0.49 -10.71 -2.59
C ILE A 95 -1.30 -9.54 -3.14
N ASN A 96 -1.71 -9.59 -4.40
CA ASN A 96 -2.48 -8.50 -5.01
C ASN A 96 -3.83 -8.33 -4.32
N LYS A 97 -4.51 -9.44 -4.01
CA LYS A 97 -5.80 -9.40 -3.31
C LYS A 97 -5.68 -8.76 -1.93
N ASN A 98 -4.69 -9.19 -1.16
CA ASN A 98 -4.50 -8.66 0.20
C ASN A 98 -4.03 -7.20 0.19
N ALA A 99 -3.19 -6.83 -0.77
CA ALA A 99 -2.76 -5.45 -0.92
C ALA A 99 -3.95 -4.53 -1.19
N ALA A 100 -4.84 -4.93 -2.08
CA ALA A 100 -6.05 -4.17 -2.39
C ALA A 100 -6.97 -4.08 -1.17
N PHE A 101 -7.11 -5.18 -0.43
CA PHE A 101 -7.94 -5.23 0.77
C PHE A 101 -7.43 -4.25 1.84
N ILE A 102 -6.13 -4.23 2.07
CA ILE A 102 -5.53 -3.32 3.07
C ILE A 102 -5.78 -1.87 2.69
N ALA A 103 -5.56 -1.51 1.43
CA ALA A 103 -5.79 -0.15 0.95
C ALA A 103 -7.27 0.24 1.08
N CYS A 104 -8.18 -0.66 0.71
CA CYS A 104 -9.62 -0.45 0.82
C CYS A 104 -10.08 -0.19 2.24
N LEU A 105 -9.55 -0.93 3.20
CA LEU A 105 -9.93 -0.78 4.61
C LEU A 105 -9.66 0.64 5.11
N LEU A 106 -8.57 1.25 4.67
CA LEU A 106 -8.19 2.59 5.12
C LEU A 106 -9.12 3.66 4.58
N TYR A 107 -9.71 3.45 3.40
CA TYR A 107 -10.68 4.37 2.84
C TYR A 107 -12.08 4.19 3.40
N THR A 108 -12.41 3.00 3.86
CA THR A 108 -13.75 2.70 4.39
C THR A 108 -13.84 2.86 5.90
N SER A 109 -12.70 2.84 6.60
CA SER A 109 -12.66 3.01 8.04
C SER A 109 -12.63 4.48 8.42
N PRO A 110 -13.31 4.89 9.51
CA PRO A 110 -13.18 6.26 10.01
C PRO A 110 -11.72 6.55 10.36
N SER A 111 -11.28 7.76 10.04
CA SER A 111 -9.94 8.21 10.40
C SER A 111 -10.04 9.60 11.02
N PRO A 112 -9.01 10.06 11.74
CA PRO A 112 -8.99 11.43 12.27
C PRO A 112 -9.09 12.50 11.20
N ARG A 113 -8.70 12.19 9.97
CA ARG A 113 -8.74 13.10 8.83
C ARG A 113 -10.12 13.24 8.23
N ASP A 114 -10.98 12.24 8.39
CA ASP A 114 -12.27 12.13 7.75
C ASP A 114 -13.35 12.01 8.82
N PRO A 115 -13.63 13.10 9.51
CA PRO A 115 -14.63 13.09 10.59
C PRO A 115 -16.03 12.89 10.01
N HIS A 116 -16.77 12.04 10.63
CA HIS A 116 -18.16 11.77 10.25
C HIS A 116 -19.13 12.39 11.22
#